data_632eb818492e064379849293493b23fc
#
_entry.id   632eb818492e064379849293493b23fc
#
_cell.length_a   1.000
_cell.length_b   1.000
_cell.length_c   1.000
_cell.angle_alpha   90.00
_cell.angle_beta   90.00
_cell.angle_gamma   90.00
#
_symmetry.space_group_name_H-M   'P 1'
#
loop_
_entity.id
_entity.type
_entity.pdbx_description
1 polymer ?
#
loop_
_entity_poly.entity_id
_entity_poly.type
_entity_poly.pdbx_seq_one_letter_code
_entity_poly.pdbx_strand_id
1 'polypeptide(L)'
;MNRSPVTFRERLVHIRVPLCMACGFAMLAIPACVSVDARPDFKQTEQRILERLEAQEVYDPTGDAAVQQKVEALLADGLTLEESVQVALLNNRYFQSLFQTIGASRADVVQSGLWTNPSLMIGTRLIEGGGRGELTFGFAQQLVDLWQIPVKKKIAEAKLEQTVLAVLNEAVRIAATTQSLYYDCLWRVRLNVIANDNLALAQQSLHLAQVRLDAGETSPLDAGLVRSQVLQAENDALLAARNLENARIALAQNLGVVRWDDGWQLADAFADDRYMVAPDEDLIATASANRFDIQIADAQVEAAAQDVDLQLMKVFPSLIVGVVGERTEQRALPDRKILADTARASIAAGRLTAPTIQSKGQRDVMRNQIIDALFGTTVQLTLPLWDQNQAQIAKANFVYEQLLKEREYLFDTVTADIRQASNNARTAQKQFALFESKILPQAQENIQTAQRRYENGEESVLILIEAQDAMFVQKRQSADALRSMLVTRASLTRACGGKLPDASMSGAADSNSEMKVTATN
;
A
#
# COMPACT_ATOMS: atom_id res chain seq x y z
N MET A 1 -15.64 75.12 44.11
CA MET A 1 -15.86 74.80 42.68
C MET A 1 -14.58 75.08 41.96
N ASN A 2 -13.82 74.05 41.57
CA ASN A 2 -12.88 74.07 40.45
C ASN A 2 -12.41 72.67 40.18
N ARG A 3 -13.06 72.04 39.17
CA ARG A 3 -12.63 70.78 38.63
C ARG A 3 -11.65 71.07 37.49
N SER A 4 -10.40 70.62 37.65
CA SER A 4 -9.41 70.61 36.57
C SER A 4 -9.74 69.43 35.58
N PRO A 5 -9.59 69.62 34.27
CA PRO A 5 -9.88 68.63 33.28
C PRO A 5 -8.76 67.58 33.23
N VAL A 6 -9.07 66.31 33.51
CA VAL A 6 -8.22 65.15 33.26
C VAL A 6 -8.10 64.98 31.75
N THR A 7 -6.87 65.14 31.25
CA THR A 7 -6.59 65.12 29.83
C THR A 7 -6.85 63.76 29.20
N PHE A 8 -7.42 63.75 28.02
CA PHE A 8 -7.84 62.62 27.18
C PHE A 8 -6.75 61.58 26.88
N ARG A 9 -5.50 61.92 27.23
CA ARG A 9 -4.30 61.07 26.96
C ARG A 9 -4.12 59.90 27.93
N GLU A 10 -4.64 60.02 29.16
CA GLU A 10 -4.47 58.95 30.16
C GLU A 10 -5.49 57.80 30.00
N ARG A 11 -6.64 58.05 29.36
CA ARG A 11 -7.67 56.99 29.11
C ARG A 11 -7.29 56.05 27.96
N LEU A 12 -6.41 56.46 27.05
CA LEU A 12 -5.99 55.64 25.90
C LEU A 12 -4.93 54.58 26.24
N VAL A 13 -4.15 54.76 27.32
CA VAL A 13 -3.15 53.78 27.75
C VAL A 13 -3.78 52.59 28.46
N HIS A 14 -4.87 52.79 29.22
CA HIS A 14 -5.52 51.71 29.94
C HIS A 14 -6.44 50.83 29.09
N ILE A 15 -6.82 51.24 27.87
CA ILE A 15 -7.64 50.46 26.96
C ILE A 15 -6.81 49.60 26.01
N ARG A 16 -5.55 49.96 25.74
CA ARG A 16 -4.69 49.21 24.79
C ARG A 16 -4.09 47.94 25.36
N VAL A 17 -3.82 47.87 26.66
CA VAL A 17 -3.21 46.68 27.28
C VAL A 17 -4.19 45.50 27.37
N PRO A 18 -5.45 45.66 27.79
CA PRO A 18 -6.40 44.52 27.80
C PRO A 18 -6.82 44.07 26.41
N LEU A 19 -6.80 44.93 25.38
CA LEU A 19 -7.17 44.57 24.02
C LEU A 19 -6.08 43.69 23.36
N CYS A 20 -4.82 43.96 23.57
CA CYS A 20 -3.71 43.11 23.09
C CYS A 20 -3.65 41.77 23.82
N MET A 21 -3.92 41.74 25.13
CA MET A 21 -4.05 40.46 25.87
C MET A 21 -5.28 39.66 25.45
N ALA A 22 -6.40 40.31 25.17
CA ALA A 22 -7.61 39.66 24.69
C ALA A 22 -7.44 39.07 23.28
N CYS A 23 -6.73 39.74 22.36
CA CYS A 23 -6.38 39.22 21.05
C CYS A 23 -5.40 38.04 21.14
N GLY A 24 -4.40 38.08 22.04
CA GLY A 24 -3.49 36.94 22.28
C GLY A 24 -4.19 35.74 22.89
N PHE A 25 -5.16 35.95 23.78
CA PHE A 25 -5.96 34.86 24.39
C PHE A 25 -7.02 34.31 23.43
N ALA A 26 -7.56 35.14 22.53
CA ALA A 26 -8.52 34.68 21.52
C ALA A 26 -7.87 33.74 20.46
N MET A 27 -6.59 33.91 20.15
CA MET A 27 -5.84 32.98 19.30
C MET A 27 -5.56 31.62 19.98
N LEU A 28 -5.52 31.55 21.31
CA LEU A 28 -5.36 30.31 22.08
C LEU A 28 -6.66 29.50 22.21
N ALA A 29 -7.81 30.10 21.89
CA ALA A 29 -9.13 29.50 22.06
C ALA A 29 -9.72 28.87 20.81
N ILE A 30 -8.98 28.80 19.69
CA ILE A 30 -9.42 28.02 18.53
C ILE A 30 -8.99 26.57 18.80
N PRO A 31 -9.93 25.66 19.16
CA PRO A 31 -9.60 24.25 19.24
C PRO A 31 -9.32 23.77 17.81
N ALA A 32 -8.05 23.77 17.43
CA ALA A 32 -7.59 23.15 16.20
C ALA A 32 -7.57 21.62 16.39
N CYS A 33 -8.70 21.02 16.79
CA CYS A 33 -8.88 19.57 16.71
C CYS A 33 -9.10 19.22 15.24
N VAL A 34 -8.01 19.16 14.47
CA VAL A 34 -8.05 18.55 13.14
C VAL A 34 -8.13 17.06 13.35
N SER A 35 -9.29 16.45 13.03
CA SER A 35 -9.46 15.01 13.04
C SER A 35 -8.93 14.41 11.74
N VAL A 36 -8.30 13.24 11.84
CA VAL A 36 -7.90 12.46 10.67
C VAL A 36 -9.10 11.63 10.22
N ASP A 37 -9.58 11.86 9.00
CA ASP A 37 -10.64 11.07 8.38
C ASP A 37 -10.11 10.44 7.08
N ALA A 38 -9.90 9.13 7.10
CA ALA A 38 -9.43 8.36 5.95
C ALA A 38 -10.57 7.68 5.16
N ARG A 39 -11.82 7.81 5.59
CA ARG A 39 -12.98 7.16 4.93
C ARG A 39 -13.13 7.53 3.45
N PRO A 40 -12.90 8.79 3.03
CA PRO A 40 -12.96 9.14 1.60
C PRO A 40 -11.90 8.39 0.78
N ASP A 41 -10.69 8.22 1.32
CA ASP A 41 -9.59 7.53 0.64
C ASP A 41 -9.86 6.04 0.53
N PHE A 42 -10.42 5.42 1.58
CA PHE A 42 -10.83 4.01 1.55
C PHE A 42 -11.86 3.77 0.45
N LYS A 43 -12.92 4.59 0.39
CA LYS A 43 -13.96 4.48 -0.63
C LYS A 43 -13.45 4.70 -2.05
N GLN A 44 -12.59 5.68 -2.23
CA GLN A 44 -11.96 5.93 -3.54
C GLN A 44 -11.09 4.74 -3.97
N THR A 45 -10.31 4.17 -3.04
CA THR A 45 -9.48 2.99 -3.30
C THR A 45 -10.35 1.77 -3.63
N GLU A 46 -11.40 1.53 -2.87
CA GLU A 46 -12.39 0.48 -3.12
C GLU A 46 -12.97 0.60 -4.54
N GLN A 47 -13.49 1.77 -4.92
CA GLN A 47 -14.04 2.00 -6.26
C GLN A 47 -13.03 1.71 -7.37
N ARG A 48 -11.79 2.18 -7.24
CA ARG A 48 -10.72 1.92 -8.22
C ARG A 48 -10.40 0.42 -8.34
N ILE A 49 -10.47 -0.35 -7.26
CA ILE A 49 -10.27 -1.81 -7.27
C ILE A 49 -11.45 -2.49 -7.99
N LEU A 50 -12.70 -2.12 -7.64
CA LEU A 50 -13.90 -2.67 -8.27
C LEU A 50 -13.90 -2.46 -9.78
N GLU A 51 -13.57 -1.25 -10.23
CA GLU A 51 -13.47 -0.91 -11.65
C GLU A 51 -12.35 -1.68 -12.37
N ARG A 52 -11.22 -1.91 -11.69
CA ARG A 52 -10.06 -2.57 -12.28
C ARG A 52 -10.23 -4.08 -12.41
N LEU A 53 -10.76 -4.73 -11.38
CA LEU A 53 -10.86 -6.18 -11.29
C LEU A 53 -12.26 -6.70 -11.65
N GLU A 54 -13.20 -5.80 -11.98
CA GLU A 54 -14.61 -6.15 -12.24
C GLU A 54 -15.23 -6.95 -11.09
N ALA A 55 -14.70 -6.74 -9.86
CA ALA A 55 -15.16 -7.40 -8.65
C ALA A 55 -16.45 -6.74 -8.14
N GLN A 56 -17.28 -7.49 -7.40
CA GLN A 56 -18.54 -6.96 -6.86
C GLN A 56 -18.34 -6.24 -5.53
N GLU A 57 -17.43 -6.74 -4.70
CA GLU A 57 -17.14 -6.19 -3.38
C GLU A 57 -15.66 -6.33 -3.02
N VAL A 58 -15.16 -5.39 -2.22
CA VAL A 58 -13.79 -5.37 -1.67
C VAL A 58 -13.88 -5.02 -0.19
N TYR A 59 -12.85 -5.31 0.56
CA TYR A 59 -12.75 -4.96 1.97
C TYR A 59 -12.83 -3.44 2.19
N ASP A 60 -13.73 -3.04 3.11
CA ASP A 60 -13.81 -1.68 3.64
C ASP A 60 -13.57 -1.73 5.16
N PRO A 61 -12.55 -1.04 5.68
CA PRO A 61 -12.26 -1.00 7.12
C PRO A 61 -13.43 -0.51 7.97
N THR A 62 -14.38 0.23 7.39
CA THR A 62 -15.57 0.74 8.11
C THR A 62 -16.65 -0.31 8.26
N GLY A 63 -16.60 -1.42 7.50
CA GLY A 63 -17.58 -2.50 7.45
C GLY A 63 -17.08 -3.85 7.97
N ASP A 64 -15.97 -3.91 8.70
CA ASP A 64 -15.26 -5.13 9.10
C ASP A 64 -16.17 -6.22 9.76
N ALA A 65 -17.17 -5.81 10.54
CA ALA A 65 -18.09 -6.74 11.21
C ALA A 65 -18.97 -7.57 10.26
N ALA A 66 -19.21 -7.11 9.02
CA ALA A 66 -20.04 -7.79 8.03
C ALA A 66 -19.24 -8.76 7.13
N VAL A 67 -17.91 -8.66 7.11
CA VAL A 67 -17.04 -9.43 6.21
C VAL A 67 -17.19 -10.93 6.43
N GLN A 68 -17.19 -11.37 7.68
CA GLN A 68 -17.28 -12.79 8.01
C GLN A 68 -18.58 -13.44 7.50
N GLN A 69 -19.71 -12.74 7.68
CA GLN A 69 -21.02 -13.24 7.22
C GLN A 69 -21.09 -13.34 5.68
N LYS A 70 -20.50 -12.37 4.97
CA LYS A 70 -20.42 -12.39 3.50
C LYS A 70 -19.56 -13.54 2.98
N VAL A 71 -18.41 -13.76 3.61
CA VAL A 71 -17.51 -14.87 3.27
C VAL A 71 -18.19 -16.22 3.48
N GLU A 72 -18.89 -16.40 4.61
CA GLU A 72 -19.65 -17.63 4.88
C GLU A 72 -20.74 -17.88 3.83
N ALA A 73 -21.42 -16.83 3.38
CA ALA A 73 -22.43 -16.93 2.33
C ALA A 73 -21.84 -17.37 0.98
N LEU A 74 -20.67 -16.82 0.59
CA LEU A 74 -19.98 -17.17 -0.66
C LEU A 74 -19.39 -18.59 -0.64
N LEU A 75 -19.08 -19.12 0.53
CA LEU A 75 -18.55 -20.49 0.67
C LEU A 75 -19.65 -21.57 0.70
N ALA A 76 -20.92 -21.21 0.88
CA ALA A 76 -22.00 -22.16 1.15
C ALA A 76 -22.40 -23.02 -0.07
N ASP A 77 -22.38 -22.44 -1.28
CA ASP A 77 -22.88 -23.08 -2.51
C ASP A 77 -21.78 -23.69 -3.40
N GLY A 78 -20.54 -23.65 -2.92
CA GLY A 78 -19.36 -23.98 -3.72
C GLY A 78 -18.73 -22.72 -4.31
N LEU A 79 -17.41 -22.74 -4.47
CA LEU A 79 -16.60 -21.56 -4.79
C LEU A 79 -16.27 -21.53 -6.28
N THR A 80 -16.75 -20.53 -6.99
CA THR A 80 -16.34 -20.22 -8.37
C THR A 80 -15.01 -19.45 -8.38
N LEU A 81 -14.39 -19.31 -9.54
CA LEU A 81 -13.17 -18.51 -9.72
C LEU A 81 -13.40 -17.05 -9.28
N GLU A 82 -14.51 -16.44 -9.72
CA GLU A 82 -14.86 -15.05 -9.43
C GLU A 82 -15.11 -14.85 -7.93
N GLU A 83 -15.87 -15.73 -7.32
CA GLU A 83 -16.12 -15.71 -5.87
C GLU A 83 -14.84 -15.93 -5.06
N SER A 84 -13.93 -16.78 -5.54
CA SER A 84 -12.61 -16.98 -4.90
C SER A 84 -11.81 -15.67 -4.86
N VAL A 85 -11.78 -14.93 -5.97
CA VAL A 85 -11.12 -13.61 -6.03
C VAL A 85 -11.82 -12.64 -5.08
N GLN A 86 -13.14 -12.63 -5.06
CA GLN A 86 -13.93 -11.77 -4.18
C GLN A 86 -13.67 -12.08 -2.69
N VAL A 87 -13.68 -13.37 -2.31
CA VAL A 87 -13.35 -13.79 -0.93
C VAL A 87 -11.93 -13.36 -0.55
N ALA A 88 -10.95 -13.52 -1.45
CA ALA A 88 -9.58 -13.09 -1.20
C ALA A 88 -9.50 -11.57 -0.96
N LEU A 89 -10.18 -10.75 -1.77
CA LEU A 89 -10.21 -9.29 -1.63
C LEU A 89 -10.97 -8.83 -0.38
N LEU A 90 -11.92 -9.61 0.12
CA LEU A 90 -12.65 -9.32 1.36
C LEU A 90 -11.90 -9.78 2.61
N ASN A 91 -11.34 -10.98 2.62
CA ASN A 91 -10.95 -11.69 3.84
C ASN A 91 -9.43 -11.94 3.99
N ASN A 92 -8.61 -11.66 2.96
CA ASN A 92 -7.17 -11.81 3.08
C ASN A 92 -6.62 -10.81 4.10
N ARG A 93 -6.10 -11.31 5.24
CA ARG A 93 -5.63 -10.49 6.37
C ARG A 93 -4.48 -9.56 6.02
N TYR A 94 -3.60 -10.00 5.11
CA TYR A 94 -2.53 -9.15 4.62
C TYR A 94 -3.09 -7.97 3.81
N PHE A 95 -4.06 -8.22 2.93
CA PHE A 95 -4.73 -7.17 2.18
C PHE A 95 -5.47 -6.17 3.08
N GLN A 96 -6.20 -6.68 4.08
CA GLN A 96 -6.86 -5.84 5.08
C GLN A 96 -5.86 -4.94 5.82
N SER A 97 -4.66 -5.46 6.14
CA SER A 97 -3.62 -4.67 6.80
C SER A 97 -3.10 -3.53 5.93
N LEU A 98 -3.06 -3.70 4.61
CA LEU A 98 -2.61 -2.66 3.67
C LEU A 98 -3.58 -1.48 3.60
N PHE A 99 -4.88 -1.70 3.74
CA PHE A 99 -5.83 -0.59 3.84
C PHE A 99 -5.52 0.35 5.01
N GLN A 100 -5.03 -0.19 6.14
CA GLN A 100 -4.65 0.65 7.29
C GLN A 100 -3.46 1.57 6.97
N THR A 101 -2.60 1.21 6.01
CA THR A 101 -1.50 2.08 5.58
C THR A 101 -1.98 3.35 4.89
N ILE A 102 -3.14 3.30 4.21
CA ILE A 102 -3.80 4.49 3.63
C ILE A 102 -4.18 5.46 4.74
N GLY A 103 -4.77 4.95 5.84
CA GLY A 103 -5.12 5.75 7.02
C GLY A 103 -3.89 6.42 7.65
N ALA A 104 -2.78 5.69 7.77
CA ALA A 104 -1.52 6.23 8.27
C ALA A 104 -0.98 7.34 7.35
N SER A 105 -0.96 7.11 6.02
CA SER A 105 -0.52 8.13 5.05
C SER A 105 -1.45 9.36 5.03
N ARG A 106 -2.76 9.19 5.24
CA ARG A 106 -3.68 10.32 5.42
C ARG A 106 -3.35 11.13 6.67
N ALA A 107 -2.95 10.48 7.77
CA ALA A 107 -2.50 11.17 8.96
C ALA A 107 -1.24 12.01 8.70
N ASP A 108 -0.30 11.51 7.89
CA ASP A 108 0.89 12.26 7.47
C ASP A 108 0.53 13.50 6.62
N VAL A 109 -0.48 13.39 5.74
CA VAL A 109 -1.00 14.55 4.98
C VAL A 109 -1.56 15.60 5.93
N VAL A 110 -2.38 15.19 6.89
CA VAL A 110 -2.95 16.09 7.90
C VAL A 110 -1.82 16.75 8.71
N GLN A 111 -0.86 15.95 9.21
CA GLN A 111 0.28 16.44 9.99
C GLN A 111 1.14 17.45 9.20
N SER A 112 1.34 17.19 7.90
CA SER A 112 2.11 18.08 7.01
C SER A 112 1.43 19.42 6.77
N GLY A 113 0.12 19.51 6.98
CA GLY A 113 -0.67 20.73 6.87
C GLY A 113 -0.78 21.52 8.18
N LEU A 114 -0.29 20.99 9.30
CA LEU A 114 -0.39 21.67 10.59
C LEU A 114 0.74 22.71 10.76
N TRP A 115 0.38 23.81 11.37
CA TRP A 115 1.36 24.80 11.80
C TRP A 115 2.20 24.26 12.95
N THR A 116 3.48 24.67 13.00
CA THR A 116 4.33 24.42 14.16
C THR A 116 3.71 25.11 15.38
N ASN A 117 3.61 24.38 16.48
CA ASN A 117 3.01 24.93 17.69
C ASN A 117 3.78 26.17 18.18
N PRO A 118 3.05 27.20 18.67
CA PRO A 118 3.69 28.34 19.26
C PRO A 118 4.46 27.96 20.53
N SER A 119 5.57 28.64 20.76
CA SER A 119 6.36 28.47 21.97
C SER A 119 6.00 29.53 23.01
N LEU A 120 5.79 29.06 24.27
CA LEU A 120 5.63 29.94 25.43
C LEU A 120 6.93 29.87 26.26
N MET A 121 7.55 31.01 26.46
CA MET A 121 8.73 31.12 27.30
C MET A 121 8.37 31.85 28.61
N ILE A 122 8.74 31.25 29.74
CA ILE A 122 8.64 31.90 31.05
C ILE A 122 10.01 31.80 31.70
N GLY A 123 10.58 32.95 32.01
CA GLY A 123 11.87 33.05 32.65
C GLY A 123 11.78 33.83 33.97
N THR A 124 12.48 33.38 35.00
CA THR A 124 12.66 34.14 36.24
C THR A 124 14.13 34.31 36.53
N ARG A 125 14.55 35.55 36.87
CA ARG A 125 15.91 35.83 37.29
C ARG A 125 15.86 36.37 38.71
N LEU A 126 16.51 35.69 39.63
CA LEU A 126 16.65 36.15 41.03
C LEU A 126 17.88 37.06 41.12
N ILE A 127 17.70 38.21 41.79
CA ILE A 127 18.77 39.20 41.94
C ILE A 127 19.51 38.89 43.24
N GLU A 128 20.83 38.69 43.13
CA GLU A 128 21.69 38.49 44.31
C GLU A 128 21.71 39.77 45.16
N GLY A 129 21.53 39.63 46.49
CA GLY A 129 21.49 40.77 47.42
C GLY A 129 20.09 41.29 47.72
N GLY A 130 19.04 40.57 47.40
CA GLY A 130 17.64 40.87 47.77
C GLY A 130 16.97 41.88 46.82
N GLY A 131 15.73 41.64 46.53
CA GLY A 131 14.88 42.40 45.62
C GLY A 131 13.81 41.50 45.01
N ARG A 132 12.89 42.07 44.23
CA ARG A 132 11.95 41.25 43.45
C ARG A 132 12.68 40.71 42.22
N GLY A 133 12.52 39.38 41.93
CA GLY A 133 13.06 38.80 40.74
C GLY A 133 12.47 39.41 39.46
N GLU A 134 13.26 39.38 38.41
CA GLU A 134 12.80 39.71 37.06
C GLU A 134 11.94 38.55 36.57
N LEU A 135 10.81 38.87 35.91
CA LEU A 135 9.93 37.93 35.26
C LEU A 135 9.87 38.25 33.77
N THR A 136 10.29 37.33 32.97
CA THR A 136 10.18 37.39 31.50
C THR A 136 9.13 36.37 31.05
N PHE A 137 8.26 36.80 30.17
CA PHE A 137 7.38 35.91 29.47
C PHE A 137 7.37 36.24 27.98
N GLY A 138 7.29 35.21 27.16
CA GLY A 138 7.34 35.41 25.71
C GLY A 138 6.44 34.38 25.01
N PHE A 139 5.86 34.82 23.93
CA PHE A 139 5.11 33.98 23.00
C PHE A 139 5.74 34.15 21.61
N ALA A 140 6.09 33.05 20.95
CA ALA A 140 6.73 33.10 19.64
C ALA A 140 6.16 32.05 18.70
N GLN A 141 5.97 32.45 17.43
CA GLN A 141 5.44 31.62 16.34
C GLN A 141 6.42 31.59 15.19
N GLN A 142 6.65 30.42 14.63
CA GLN A 142 7.44 30.21 13.43
C GLN A 142 6.61 30.55 12.18
N LEU A 143 7.12 31.43 11.31
CA LEU A 143 6.42 31.87 10.12
C LEU A 143 6.87 31.20 8.82
N VAL A 144 7.94 30.42 8.83
CA VAL A 144 8.38 29.66 7.65
C VAL A 144 7.32 28.66 7.16
N ASP A 145 6.42 28.25 8.04
CA ASP A 145 5.29 27.39 7.71
C ASP A 145 4.38 27.98 6.63
N LEU A 146 4.28 29.31 6.53
CA LEU A 146 3.44 29.98 5.52
C LEU A 146 3.77 29.55 4.09
N TRP A 147 5.04 29.34 3.78
CA TRP A 147 5.46 28.95 2.43
C TRP A 147 5.90 27.48 2.33
N GLN A 148 6.29 26.83 3.43
CA GLN A 148 6.71 25.43 3.43
C GLN A 148 5.55 24.45 3.52
N ILE A 149 4.47 24.74 4.27
CA ILE A 149 3.31 23.86 4.45
C ILE A 149 2.67 23.46 3.11
N PRO A 150 2.40 24.37 2.15
CA PRO A 150 1.80 23.99 0.88
C PRO A 150 2.61 22.93 0.12
N VAL A 151 3.95 23.05 0.14
CA VAL A 151 4.84 22.08 -0.53
C VAL A 151 4.96 20.79 0.27
N LYS A 152 5.12 20.86 1.60
CA LYS A 152 5.10 19.67 2.47
C LYS A 152 3.82 18.87 2.29
N LYS A 153 2.68 19.55 2.18
CA LYS A 153 1.38 18.91 1.96
C LYS A 153 1.31 18.22 0.60
N LYS A 154 1.78 18.85 -0.48
CA LYS A 154 1.85 18.22 -1.81
C LYS A 154 2.72 16.96 -1.81
N ILE A 155 3.89 16.98 -1.15
CA ILE A 155 4.74 15.80 -1.00
C ILE A 155 4.00 14.69 -0.25
N ALA A 156 3.29 15.03 0.83
CA ALA A 156 2.53 14.06 1.60
C ALA A 156 1.32 13.51 0.82
N GLU A 157 0.63 14.34 0.02
CA GLU A 157 -0.44 13.91 -0.89
C GLU A 157 0.08 12.98 -1.99
N ALA A 158 1.24 13.27 -2.59
CA ALA A 158 1.89 12.37 -3.54
C ALA A 158 2.27 11.02 -2.90
N LYS A 159 2.74 11.01 -1.65
CA LYS A 159 3.01 9.79 -0.89
C LYS A 159 1.74 9.00 -0.55
N LEU A 160 0.64 9.69 -0.24
CA LEU A 160 -0.66 9.05 -0.05
C LEU A 160 -1.12 8.37 -1.35
N GLU A 161 -1.02 9.05 -2.50
CA GLU A 161 -1.35 8.45 -3.80
C GLU A 161 -0.45 7.23 -4.10
N GLN A 162 0.85 7.30 -3.82
CA GLN A 162 1.74 6.13 -3.91
C GLN A 162 1.23 4.97 -3.04
N THR A 163 0.78 5.24 -1.82
CA THR A 163 0.24 4.22 -0.91
C THR A 163 -1.06 3.62 -1.47
N VAL A 164 -1.96 4.44 -1.97
CA VAL A 164 -3.20 3.99 -2.63
C VAL A 164 -2.87 3.11 -3.85
N LEU A 165 -1.97 3.56 -4.72
CA LEU A 165 -1.53 2.80 -5.89
C LEU A 165 -0.85 1.48 -5.51
N ALA A 166 -0.09 1.44 -4.42
CA ALA A 166 0.49 0.21 -3.91
C ALA A 166 -0.58 -0.80 -3.44
N VAL A 167 -1.64 -0.33 -2.79
CA VAL A 167 -2.79 -1.17 -2.41
C VAL A 167 -3.51 -1.70 -3.64
N LEU A 168 -3.71 -0.86 -4.67
CA LEU A 168 -4.29 -1.27 -5.95
C LEU A 168 -3.44 -2.33 -6.67
N ASN A 169 -2.13 -2.14 -6.72
CA ASN A 169 -1.19 -3.09 -7.31
C ASN A 169 -1.23 -4.43 -6.57
N GLU A 170 -1.33 -4.38 -5.25
CA GLU A 170 -1.45 -5.58 -4.43
C GLU A 170 -2.78 -6.30 -4.61
N ALA A 171 -3.89 -5.57 -4.80
CA ALA A 171 -5.18 -6.16 -5.15
C ALA A 171 -5.10 -6.97 -6.46
N VAL A 172 -4.47 -6.41 -7.51
CA VAL A 172 -4.22 -7.12 -8.77
C VAL A 172 -3.34 -8.36 -8.55
N ARG A 173 -2.31 -8.26 -7.71
CA ARG A 173 -1.43 -9.38 -7.38
C ARG A 173 -2.18 -10.49 -6.63
N ILE A 174 -3.02 -10.13 -5.66
CA ILE A 174 -3.84 -11.10 -4.90
C ILE A 174 -4.84 -11.77 -5.83
N ALA A 175 -5.54 -11.03 -6.68
CA ALA A 175 -6.47 -11.59 -7.65
C ALA A 175 -5.78 -12.62 -8.57
N ALA A 176 -4.63 -12.27 -9.17
CA ALA A 176 -3.88 -13.18 -10.03
C ALA A 176 -3.33 -14.41 -9.28
N THR A 177 -2.90 -14.23 -8.03
CA THR A 177 -2.45 -15.32 -7.18
C THR A 177 -3.60 -16.26 -6.83
N THR A 178 -4.76 -15.72 -6.48
CA THR A 178 -5.98 -16.49 -6.21
C THR A 178 -6.40 -17.30 -7.43
N GLN A 179 -6.43 -16.69 -8.62
CA GLN A 179 -6.72 -17.37 -9.88
C GLN A 179 -5.75 -18.53 -10.12
N SER A 180 -4.46 -18.30 -9.91
CA SER A 180 -3.44 -19.34 -10.09
C SER A 180 -3.62 -20.52 -9.11
N LEU A 181 -3.91 -20.22 -7.84
CA LEU A 181 -4.16 -21.24 -6.81
C LEU A 181 -5.48 -21.99 -7.04
N TYR A 182 -6.50 -21.30 -7.54
CA TYR A 182 -7.78 -21.89 -7.91
C TYR A 182 -7.61 -22.90 -9.07
N TYR A 183 -6.91 -22.51 -10.15
CA TYR A 183 -6.59 -23.39 -11.25
C TYR A 183 -5.67 -24.55 -10.83
N ASP A 184 -4.75 -24.32 -9.90
CA ASP A 184 -3.93 -25.38 -9.33
C ASP A 184 -4.80 -26.40 -8.58
N CYS A 185 -5.80 -25.93 -7.84
CA CYS A 185 -6.74 -26.79 -7.12
C CYS A 185 -7.58 -27.63 -8.09
N LEU A 186 -8.17 -27.03 -9.13
CA LEU A 186 -8.92 -27.74 -10.17
C LEU A 186 -8.06 -28.77 -10.91
N TRP A 187 -6.83 -28.40 -11.23
CA TRP A 187 -5.85 -29.32 -11.81
C TRP A 187 -5.57 -30.50 -10.88
N ARG A 188 -5.39 -30.29 -9.57
CA ARG A 188 -5.18 -31.36 -8.59
C ARG A 188 -6.41 -32.28 -8.47
N VAL A 189 -7.60 -31.72 -8.52
CA VAL A 189 -8.83 -32.51 -8.62
C VAL A 189 -8.78 -33.44 -9.85
N ARG A 190 -8.42 -32.88 -11.01
CA ARG A 190 -8.29 -33.66 -12.27
C ARG A 190 -7.22 -34.74 -12.18
N LEU A 191 -6.04 -34.42 -11.61
CA LEU A 191 -4.97 -35.42 -11.41
C LEU A 191 -5.40 -36.54 -10.45
N ASN A 192 -6.16 -36.24 -9.41
CA ASN A 192 -6.69 -37.23 -8.48
C ASN A 192 -7.67 -38.15 -9.18
N VAL A 193 -8.55 -37.63 -10.04
CA VAL A 193 -9.44 -38.46 -10.88
C VAL A 193 -8.63 -39.35 -11.81
N ILE A 194 -7.64 -38.83 -12.54
CA ILE A 194 -6.79 -39.60 -13.46
C ILE A 194 -6.04 -40.73 -12.72
N ALA A 195 -5.54 -40.46 -11.50
CA ALA A 195 -4.82 -41.46 -10.71
C ALA A 195 -5.76 -42.59 -10.23
N ASN A 196 -6.98 -42.26 -9.79
CA ASN A 196 -7.99 -43.28 -9.40
C ASN A 196 -8.49 -44.07 -10.59
N ASP A 197 -8.70 -43.46 -11.77
CA ASP A 197 -9.05 -44.17 -13.00
C ASP A 197 -7.93 -45.14 -13.40
N ASN A 198 -6.66 -44.76 -13.26
CA ASN A 198 -5.52 -45.62 -13.54
C ASN A 198 -5.46 -46.82 -12.56
N LEU A 199 -5.72 -46.58 -11.27
CA LEU A 199 -5.79 -47.65 -10.27
C LEU A 199 -6.90 -48.61 -10.60
N ALA A 200 -8.09 -48.13 -10.96
CA ALA A 200 -9.21 -48.98 -11.35
C ALA A 200 -8.88 -49.85 -12.59
N LEU A 201 -8.22 -49.25 -13.61
CA LEU A 201 -7.77 -49.93 -14.80
C LEU A 201 -6.72 -51.01 -14.49
N ALA A 202 -5.74 -50.71 -13.64
CA ALA A 202 -4.72 -51.67 -13.20
C ALA A 202 -5.33 -52.83 -12.42
N GLN A 203 -6.34 -52.59 -11.57
CA GLN A 203 -7.08 -53.63 -10.85
C GLN A 203 -7.87 -54.54 -11.82
N GLN A 204 -8.50 -53.99 -12.86
CA GLN A 204 -9.16 -54.77 -13.90
C GLN A 204 -8.15 -55.66 -14.65
N SER A 205 -6.98 -55.11 -14.99
CA SER A 205 -5.89 -55.87 -15.64
C SER A 205 -5.37 -57.00 -14.76
N LEU A 206 -5.25 -56.80 -13.44
CA LEU A 206 -4.87 -57.82 -12.48
C LEU A 206 -5.91 -58.96 -12.43
N HIS A 207 -7.19 -58.61 -12.40
CA HIS A 207 -8.26 -59.60 -12.41
C HIS A 207 -8.19 -60.45 -13.68
N LEU A 208 -8.01 -59.85 -14.86
CA LEU A 208 -7.87 -60.56 -16.12
C LEU A 208 -6.61 -61.46 -16.13
N ALA A 209 -5.46 -60.95 -15.66
CA ALA A 209 -4.23 -61.72 -15.56
C ALA A 209 -4.37 -62.96 -14.61
N GLN A 210 -5.13 -62.81 -13.51
CA GLN A 210 -5.41 -63.90 -12.59
C GLN A 210 -6.30 -64.98 -13.23
N VAL A 211 -7.39 -64.61 -13.93
CA VAL A 211 -8.25 -65.54 -14.66
C VAL A 211 -7.45 -66.35 -15.68
N ARG A 212 -6.53 -65.70 -16.42
CA ARG A 212 -5.67 -66.38 -17.39
C ARG A 212 -4.60 -67.25 -16.74
N LEU A 213 -4.09 -66.88 -15.57
CA LEU A 213 -3.15 -67.69 -14.79
C LEU A 213 -3.85 -69.01 -14.32
N ASP A 214 -5.08 -68.91 -13.82
CA ASP A 214 -5.86 -70.04 -13.37
C ASP A 214 -6.23 -70.96 -14.53
N ALA A 215 -6.42 -70.44 -15.75
CA ALA A 215 -6.59 -71.16 -16.98
C ALA A 215 -5.27 -71.76 -17.54
N GLY A 216 -4.11 -71.41 -16.98
CA GLY A 216 -2.81 -71.88 -17.47
C GLY A 216 -2.30 -71.16 -18.74
N GLU A 217 -2.93 -70.05 -19.11
CA GLU A 217 -2.62 -69.26 -20.33
C GLU A 217 -1.57 -68.19 -20.13
N THR A 218 -1.16 -67.89 -18.89
CA THR A 218 -0.11 -66.89 -18.56
C THR A 218 0.80 -67.41 -17.45
N SER A 219 1.98 -66.77 -17.29
CA SER A 219 2.94 -67.16 -16.28
C SER A 219 2.67 -66.52 -14.91
N PRO A 220 3.10 -67.13 -13.78
CA PRO A 220 3.06 -66.48 -12.47
C PRO A 220 3.84 -65.16 -12.42
N LEU A 221 4.89 -65.00 -13.25
CA LEU A 221 5.68 -63.80 -13.38
C LEU A 221 4.86 -62.67 -13.97
N ASP A 222 4.08 -62.92 -15.03
CA ASP A 222 3.23 -61.93 -15.68
C ASP A 222 2.15 -61.40 -14.71
N ALA A 223 1.48 -62.29 -13.97
CA ALA A 223 0.54 -61.91 -12.92
C ALA A 223 1.22 -61.11 -11.80
N GLY A 224 2.48 -61.42 -11.47
CA GLY A 224 3.29 -60.69 -10.53
C GLY A 224 3.65 -59.25 -10.98
N LEU A 225 3.93 -59.06 -12.28
CA LEU A 225 4.18 -57.72 -12.88
C LEU A 225 2.92 -56.84 -12.80
N VAL A 226 1.74 -57.39 -13.19
CA VAL A 226 0.48 -56.64 -13.09
C VAL A 226 0.14 -56.26 -11.63
N ARG A 227 0.42 -57.17 -10.68
CA ARG A 227 0.23 -56.89 -9.25
C ARG A 227 1.13 -55.74 -8.79
N SER A 228 2.40 -55.69 -9.25
CA SER A 228 3.32 -54.59 -8.94
C SER A 228 2.83 -53.26 -9.51
N GLN A 229 2.19 -53.30 -10.71
CA GLN A 229 1.58 -52.11 -11.30
C GLN A 229 0.40 -51.57 -10.48
N VAL A 230 -0.47 -52.48 -9.94
CA VAL A 230 -1.55 -52.08 -9.04
C VAL A 230 -1.02 -51.38 -7.80
N LEU A 231 0.03 -51.94 -7.16
CA LEU A 231 0.65 -51.30 -5.99
C LEU A 231 1.26 -49.90 -6.31
N GLN A 232 1.84 -49.77 -7.52
CA GLN A 232 2.35 -48.46 -7.96
C GLN A 232 1.18 -47.48 -8.19
N ALA A 233 0.10 -47.88 -8.85
CA ALA A 233 -1.09 -47.06 -9.09
C ALA A 233 -1.80 -46.67 -7.77
N GLU A 234 -1.82 -47.56 -6.77
CA GLU A 234 -2.34 -47.24 -5.44
C GLU A 234 -1.50 -46.16 -4.75
N ASN A 235 -0.17 -46.28 -4.79
CA ASN A 235 0.72 -45.25 -4.28
C ASN A 235 0.52 -43.91 -4.98
N ASP A 236 0.36 -43.92 -6.32
CA ASP A 236 0.13 -42.69 -7.10
C ASP A 236 -1.22 -42.03 -6.75
N ALA A 237 -2.27 -42.83 -6.50
CA ALA A 237 -3.57 -42.32 -6.03
C ALA A 237 -3.48 -41.67 -4.64
N LEU A 238 -2.73 -42.29 -3.69
CA LEU A 238 -2.48 -41.68 -2.37
C LEU A 238 -1.72 -40.36 -2.47
N LEU A 239 -0.70 -40.30 -3.33
CA LEU A 239 0.05 -39.09 -3.57
C LEU A 239 -0.81 -37.99 -4.23
N ALA A 240 -1.68 -38.36 -5.16
CA ALA A 240 -2.60 -37.41 -5.80
C ALA A 240 -3.60 -36.82 -4.79
N ALA A 241 -4.19 -37.68 -3.92
CA ALA A 241 -5.09 -37.25 -2.86
C ALA A 241 -4.40 -36.26 -1.88
N ARG A 242 -3.18 -36.60 -1.41
CA ARG A 242 -2.38 -35.69 -0.56
C ARG A 242 -2.11 -34.35 -1.24
N ASN A 243 -1.72 -34.37 -2.52
CA ASN A 243 -1.40 -33.15 -3.26
C ASN A 243 -2.63 -32.27 -3.50
N LEU A 244 -3.81 -32.87 -3.68
CA LEU A 244 -5.08 -32.15 -3.74
C LEU A 244 -5.36 -31.44 -2.42
N GLU A 245 -5.19 -32.14 -1.29
CA GLU A 245 -5.42 -31.55 0.03
C GLU A 245 -4.46 -30.38 0.30
N ASN A 246 -3.19 -30.52 -0.05
CA ASN A 246 -2.21 -29.44 0.07
C ASN A 246 -2.58 -28.21 -0.80
N ALA A 247 -3.11 -28.42 -2.00
CA ALA A 247 -3.54 -27.31 -2.86
C ALA A 247 -4.77 -26.59 -2.28
N ARG A 248 -5.71 -27.33 -1.70
CA ARG A 248 -6.83 -26.75 -0.98
C ARG A 248 -6.38 -25.90 0.20
N ILE A 249 -5.44 -26.39 1.01
CA ILE A 249 -4.85 -25.64 2.13
C ILE A 249 -4.21 -24.33 1.63
N ALA A 250 -3.46 -24.38 0.54
CA ALA A 250 -2.82 -23.20 -0.02
C ALA A 250 -3.84 -22.16 -0.50
N LEU A 251 -4.91 -22.61 -1.16
CA LEU A 251 -6.00 -21.71 -1.58
C LEU A 251 -6.71 -21.12 -0.37
N ALA A 252 -7.09 -21.91 0.63
CA ALA A 252 -7.74 -21.45 1.84
C ALA A 252 -6.90 -20.43 2.61
N GLN A 253 -5.60 -20.64 2.70
CA GLN A 253 -4.66 -19.67 3.30
C GLN A 253 -4.70 -18.33 2.57
N ASN A 254 -4.70 -18.35 1.24
CA ASN A 254 -4.77 -17.13 0.44
C ASN A 254 -6.13 -16.42 0.58
N LEU A 255 -7.21 -17.18 0.74
CA LEU A 255 -8.56 -16.68 0.99
C LEU A 255 -8.74 -16.14 2.44
N GLY A 256 -7.79 -16.39 3.34
CA GLY A 256 -7.91 -16.06 4.76
C GLY A 256 -8.92 -16.94 5.51
N VAL A 257 -9.28 -18.09 4.96
CA VAL A 257 -10.22 -19.05 5.57
C VAL A 257 -9.42 -19.97 6.51
N VAL A 258 -9.61 -19.79 7.82
CA VAL A 258 -8.86 -20.55 8.85
C VAL A 258 -9.52 -21.89 9.14
N ARG A 259 -10.83 -21.99 9.06
CA ARG A 259 -11.58 -23.23 9.25
C ARG A 259 -11.73 -23.95 7.92
N TRP A 260 -11.06 -25.07 7.84
CA TRP A 260 -10.81 -25.86 6.66
C TRP A 260 -11.84 -27.00 6.48
N ASP A 261 -12.43 -27.43 7.56
CA ASP A 261 -13.24 -28.64 7.70
C ASP A 261 -14.70 -28.46 7.22
N ASP A 262 -15.09 -27.27 6.76
CA ASP A 262 -16.49 -26.95 6.40
C ASP A 262 -16.94 -27.49 5.02
N GLY A 263 -16.11 -28.34 4.38
CA GLY A 263 -16.53 -29.11 3.21
C GLY A 263 -16.82 -28.30 1.94
N TRP A 264 -16.32 -27.06 1.83
CA TRP A 264 -16.50 -26.26 0.63
C TRP A 264 -15.86 -26.92 -0.59
N GLN A 265 -16.51 -26.81 -1.72
CA GLN A 265 -16.10 -27.41 -2.99
C GLN A 265 -15.86 -26.32 -4.04
N LEU A 266 -15.08 -26.68 -5.06
CA LEU A 266 -14.94 -25.83 -6.24
C LEU A 266 -16.13 -26.08 -7.15
N ALA A 267 -16.78 -25.00 -7.58
CA ALA A 267 -17.99 -25.10 -8.40
C ALA A 267 -17.66 -25.24 -9.90
N ASP A 268 -16.53 -24.68 -10.35
CA ASP A 268 -16.17 -24.68 -11.76
C ASP A 268 -15.58 -26.00 -12.20
N ALA A 269 -15.86 -26.37 -13.46
CA ALA A 269 -15.20 -27.48 -14.12
C ALA A 269 -13.80 -27.06 -14.60
N PHE A 270 -12.83 -27.98 -14.53
CA PHE A 270 -11.52 -27.78 -15.16
C PHE A 270 -11.66 -27.94 -16.67
N ALA A 271 -12.08 -26.86 -17.33
CA ALA A 271 -12.44 -26.82 -18.73
C ALA A 271 -11.53 -25.89 -19.55
N ASP A 272 -11.53 -26.09 -20.86
CA ASP A 272 -10.85 -25.24 -21.83
C ASP A 272 -11.56 -23.88 -21.95
N ASP A 273 -10.89 -22.83 -21.56
CA ASP A 273 -11.30 -21.45 -21.78
C ASP A 273 -10.28 -20.78 -22.72
N ARG A 274 -10.45 -21.07 -24.04
CA ARG A 274 -9.55 -20.54 -25.07
C ARG A 274 -9.73 -19.04 -25.22
N TYR A 275 -8.63 -18.33 -25.26
CA TYR A 275 -8.57 -16.89 -25.48
C TYR A 275 -7.53 -16.57 -26.56
N MET A 276 -7.69 -15.44 -27.23
CA MET A 276 -6.68 -14.95 -28.18
C MET A 276 -5.69 -14.04 -27.44
N VAL A 277 -4.41 -14.32 -27.62
CA VAL A 277 -3.35 -13.43 -27.12
C VAL A 277 -3.17 -12.31 -28.13
N ALA A 278 -3.46 -11.08 -27.72
CA ALA A 278 -3.28 -9.88 -28.53
C ALA A 278 -1.82 -9.69 -28.99
N PRO A 279 -1.55 -8.85 -30.02
CA PRO A 279 -0.20 -8.46 -30.40
C PRO A 279 0.57 -7.86 -29.22
N ASP A 280 1.90 -8.06 -29.19
CA ASP A 280 2.74 -7.56 -28.11
C ASP A 280 2.68 -6.04 -27.96
N GLU A 281 2.52 -5.32 -29.06
CA GLU A 281 2.42 -3.85 -29.09
C GLU A 281 1.18 -3.35 -28.35
N ASP A 282 0.03 -4.00 -28.54
CA ASP A 282 -1.23 -3.68 -27.88
C ASP A 282 -1.15 -4.02 -26.38
N LEU A 283 -0.50 -5.15 -26.04
CA LEU A 283 -0.28 -5.56 -24.66
C LEU A 283 0.63 -4.57 -23.91
N ILE A 284 1.73 -4.12 -24.56
CA ILE A 284 2.66 -3.13 -23.99
C ILE A 284 1.96 -1.78 -23.82
N ALA A 285 1.18 -1.34 -24.80
CA ALA A 285 0.40 -0.09 -24.70
C ALA A 285 -0.60 -0.17 -23.52
N THR A 286 -1.33 -1.29 -23.42
CA THR A 286 -2.27 -1.54 -22.31
C THR A 286 -1.56 -1.55 -20.96
N ALA A 287 -0.42 -2.23 -20.86
CA ALA A 287 0.37 -2.30 -19.64
C ALA A 287 0.89 -0.91 -19.21
N SER A 288 1.42 -0.14 -20.18
CA SER A 288 1.95 1.21 -19.93
C SER A 288 0.87 2.16 -19.38
N ALA A 289 -0.39 2.00 -19.81
CA ALA A 289 -1.50 2.81 -19.33
C ALA A 289 -2.08 2.32 -17.99
N ASN A 290 -2.01 1.01 -17.72
CA ASN A 290 -2.78 0.38 -16.66
C ASN A 290 -1.97 -0.09 -15.46
N ARG A 291 -0.66 -0.29 -15.58
CA ARG A 291 0.16 -0.81 -14.48
C ARG A 291 0.33 0.22 -13.38
N PHE A 292 0.01 -0.19 -12.17
CA PHE A 292 0.10 0.67 -11.00
C PHE A 292 1.55 0.93 -10.56
N ASP A 293 2.49 0.02 -10.81
CA ASP A 293 3.91 0.24 -10.52
C ASP A 293 4.52 1.38 -11.35
N ILE A 294 4.09 1.57 -12.60
CA ILE A 294 4.46 2.73 -13.42
C ILE A 294 3.88 4.01 -12.82
N GLN A 295 2.60 4.00 -12.45
CA GLN A 295 1.96 5.15 -11.80
C GLN A 295 2.60 5.49 -10.44
N ILE A 296 3.04 4.48 -9.69
CA ILE A 296 3.82 4.67 -8.45
C ILE A 296 5.14 5.37 -8.75
N ALA A 297 5.87 4.92 -9.78
CA ALA A 297 7.13 5.54 -10.20
C ALA A 297 6.93 7.00 -10.64
N ASP A 298 5.86 7.30 -11.39
CA ASP A 298 5.49 8.67 -11.76
C ASP A 298 5.22 9.54 -10.53
N ALA A 299 4.46 9.04 -9.55
CA ALA A 299 4.18 9.74 -8.30
C ALA A 299 5.44 9.92 -7.42
N GLN A 300 6.40 8.99 -7.49
CA GLN A 300 7.69 9.11 -6.80
C GLN A 300 8.56 10.22 -7.42
N VAL A 301 8.61 10.29 -8.75
CA VAL A 301 9.33 11.35 -9.47
C VAL A 301 8.72 12.72 -9.14
N GLU A 302 7.39 12.83 -9.14
CA GLU A 302 6.69 14.09 -8.78
C GLU A 302 6.97 14.47 -7.33
N ALA A 303 6.91 13.54 -6.39
CA ALA A 303 7.24 13.79 -4.98
C ALA A 303 8.69 14.26 -4.80
N ALA A 304 9.64 13.70 -5.55
CA ALA A 304 11.05 14.10 -5.52
C ALA A 304 11.27 15.51 -6.11
N ALA A 305 10.55 15.85 -7.18
CA ALA A 305 10.57 17.20 -7.75
C ALA A 305 10.08 18.23 -6.72
N GLN A 306 8.98 17.94 -6.00
CA GLN A 306 8.48 18.79 -4.93
C GLN A 306 9.44 18.86 -3.73
N ASP A 307 10.22 17.79 -3.45
CA ASP A 307 11.25 17.83 -2.40
C ASP A 307 12.41 18.75 -2.78
N VAL A 308 12.82 18.80 -4.06
CA VAL A 308 13.82 19.79 -4.54
C VAL A 308 13.33 21.21 -4.23
N ASP A 309 12.06 21.53 -4.56
CA ASP A 309 11.46 22.83 -4.26
C ASP A 309 11.45 23.12 -2.75
N LEU A 310 11.11 22.12 -1.93
CA LEU A 310 11.14 22.25 -0.48
C LEU A 310 12.54 22.53 0.04
N GLN A 311 13.59 21.86 -0.48
CA GLN A 311 14.97 22.11 -0.06
C GLN A 311 15.44 23.51 -0.46
N LEU A 312 15.02 24.03 -1.61
CA LEU A 312 15.28 25.42 -2.01
C LEU A 312 14.61 26.42 -1.04
N MET A 313 13.39 26.16 -0.60
CA MET A 313 12.69 27.00 0.39
C MET A 313 13.33 26.96 1.78
N LYS A 314 14.05 25.89 2.12
CA LYS A 314 14.77 25.73 3.39
C LYS A 314 16.10 26.51 3.46
N VAL A 315 16.51 27.19 2.39
CA VAL A 315 17.65 28.14 2.45
C VAL A 315 17.45 29.15 3.59
N PHE A 316 16.20 29.57 3.85
CA PHE A 316 15.83 30.33 5.04
C PHE A 316 15.18 29.41 6.08
N PRO A 317 15.99 28.83 7.01
CA PRO A 317 15.55 27.75 7.85
C PRO A 317 14.58 28.16 8.95
N SER A 318 14.63 29.43 9.40
CA SER A 318 13.73 29.94 10.43
C SER A 318 13.46 31.44 10.32
N LEU A 319 12.20 31.79 10.47
CA LEU A 319 11.70 33.14 10.74
C LEU A 319 10.69 33.01 11.88
N ILE A 320 11.06 33.55 13.03
CA ILE A 320 10.26 33.53 14.24
C ILE A 320 9.82 34.93 14.57
N VAL A 321 8.53 35.11 14.81
CA VAL A 321 7.97 36.37 15.29
C VAL A 321 7.34 36.14 16.65
N GLY A 322 7.62 37.00 17.59
CA GLY A 322 7.13 36.85 18.94
C GLY A 322 6.82 38.17 19.64
N VAL A 323 6.20 38.04 20.78
CA VAL A 323 5.97 39.13 21.74
C VAL A 323 6.63 38.72 23.05
N VAL A 324 7.45 39.61 23.60
CA VAL A 324 8.11 39.40 24.89
C VAL A 324 7.65 40.49 25.85
N GLY A 325 7.28 40.07 27.03
CA GLY A 325 7.02 40.93 28.16
C GLY A 325 8.05 40.72 29.25
N GLU A 326 8.65 41.78 29.75
CA GLU A 326 9.62 41.73 30.81
C GLU A 326 9.17 42.63 31.94
N ARG A 327 9.23 42.13 33.14
CA ARG A 327 9.04 42.91 34.35
C ARG A 327 10.36 42.98 35.09
N THR A 328 10.97 44.17 35.07
CA THR A 328 12.26 44.44 35.72
C THR A 328 12.07 45.33 36.95
N GLU A 329 12.91 45.15 37.95
CA GLU A 329 13.01 46.05 39.08
C GLU A 329 14.28 46.88 38.92
N GLN A 330 14.15 48.18 38.62
CA GLN A 330 15.29 49.07 38.59
C GLN A 330 15.62 49.54 40.00
N ARG A 331 16.80 49.17 40.50
CA ARG A 331 17.27 49.56 41.85
C ARG A 331 17.83 50.97 41.91
N ALA A 332 18.19 51.55 40.81
CA ALA A 332 18.86 52.83 40.73
C ALA A 332 18.02 53.85 39.92
N LEU A 333 16.87 54.24 40.48
CA LEU A 333 16.25 55.46 39.96
C LEU A 333 17.10 56.67 40.37
N PRO A 334 17.21 57.62 39.49
CA PRO A 334 17.91 58.91 39.82
C PRO A 334 17.42 59.50 41.12
N ASP A 335 16.15 59.36 41.44
CA ASP A 335 15.53 59.95 42.65
C ASP A 335 15.98 59.29 43.96
N ARG A 336 16.35 58.02 43.96
CA ARG A 336 16.90 57.33 45.15
C ARG A 336 18.30 57.90 45.48
N LYS A 337 19.07 58.17 44.48
CA LYS A 337 20.39 58.82 44.63
C LYS A 337 20.24 60.24 45.12
N ILE A 338 19.29 60.99 44.54
CA ILE A 338 18.93 62.31 44.94
C ILE A 338 18.47 62.35 46.40
N LEU A 339 17.59 61.48 46.84
CA LEU A 339 17.14 61.40 48.22
C LEU A 339 18.29 61.06 49.20
N ALA A 340 19.18 60.18 48.84
CA ALA A 340 20.36 59.85 49.65
C ALA A 340 21.36 60.98 49.71
N ASP A 341 21.57 61.67 48.59
CA ASP A 341 22.46 62.83 48.48
C ASP A 341 21.84 64.01 49.17
N THR A 342 20.54 64.23 49.11
CA THR A 342 19.83 65.31 49.84
C THR A 342 19.87 65.06 51.34
N ALA A 343 19.71 63.80 51.79
CA ALA A 343 19.84 63.47 53.19
C ALA A 343 21.28 63.70 53.70
N ARG A 344 22.29 63.26 52.93
CA ARG A 344 23.71 63.55 53.24
C ARG A 344 24.05 65.06 53.27
N ALA A 345 23.56 65.81 52.31
CA ALA A 345 23.71 67.22 52.22
C ALA A 345 23.00 67.93 53.40
N SER A 346 21.85 67.46 53.79
CA SER A 346 21.09 67.97 54.96
C SER A 346 21.80 67.68 56.24
N ILE A 347 22.37 66.50 56.41
CA ILE A 347 23.21 66.18 57.58
C ILE A 347 24.49 66.99 57.61
N ALA A 348 25.15 67.14 56.46
CA ALA A 348 26.35 67.95 56.34
C ALA A 348 26.11 69.46 56.63
N ALA A 349 24.92 69.97 56.34
CA ALA A 349 24.47 71.29 56.64
C ALA A 349 23.97 71.49 58.09
N GLY A 350 24.11 70.50 58.99
CA GLY A 350 23.66 70.56 60.37
C GLY A 350 22.14 70.63 60.55
N ARG A 351 21.38 70.34 59.52
CA ARG A 351 19.92 70.28 59.58
C ARG A 351 19.50 68.80 59.91
N LEU A 352 19.24 68.53 61.15
CA LEU A 352 18.66 67.23 61.63
C LEU A 352 17.18 67.19 61.24
N THR A 353 16.89 67.02 59.96
CA THR A 353 15.56 66.66 59.51
C THR A 353 15.57 65.16 59.34
N ALA A 354 14.92 64.43 60.25
CA ALA A 354 14.65 63.06 60.06
C ALA A 354 13.90 62.88 58.76
N PRO A 355 14.29 61.90 57.92
CA PRO A 355 13.55 61.65 56.69
C PRO A 355 12.11 61.30 57.08
N THR A 356 11.16 62.03 56.55
CA THR A 356 9.73 61.85 56.79
C THR A 356 9.45 60.36 56.51
N ILE A 357 8.93 59.64 57.51
CA ILE A 357 8.55 58.24 57.35
C ILE A 357 7.38 58.25 56.36
N GLN A 358 7.62 57.82 55.17
CA GLN A 358 6.61 57.71 54.12
C GLN A 358 5.49 56.80 54.59
N SER A 359 4.26 57.23 54.39
CA SER A 359 3.06 56.39 54.64
C SER A 359 3.14 55.15 53.77
N LYS A 360 2.45 54.09 54.19
CA LYS A 360 2.38 52.85 53.40
C LYS A 360 1.93 53.12 51.97
N GLY A 361 0.96 54.05 51.76
CA GLY A 361 0.47 54.44 50.45
C GLY A 361 1.53 55.12 49.58
N GLN A 362 2.35 56.04 50.18
CA GLN A 362 3.47 56.68 49.47
C GLN A 362 4.54 55.70 49.09
N ARG A 363 4.85 54.70 49.96
CA ARG A 363 5.78 53.62 49.65
C ARG A 363 5.26 52.72 48.53
N ASP A 364 3.97 52.43 48.51
CA ASP A 364 3.34 51.59 47.47
C ASP A 364 3.29 52.33 46.13
N VAL A 365 3.05 53.65 46.11
CA VAL A 365 3.12 54.49 44.92
C VAL A 365 4.55 54.52 44.38
N MET A 366 5.56 54.77 45.24
CA MET A 366 6.97 54.72 44.84
C MET A 366 7.39 53.34 44.39
N ARG A 367 6.91 52.28 45.04
CA ARG A 367 7.19 50.91 44.66
C ARG A 367 6.61 50.57 43.28
N ASN A 368 5.41 51.06 42.97
CA ASN A 368 4.76 50.87 41.66
C ASN A 368 5.44 51.69 40.55
N GLN A 369 6.07 52.81 40.87
CA GLN A 369 6.88 53.61 39.93
C GLN A 369 8.23 52.98 39.60
N ILE A 370 8.68 51.99 40.40
CA ILE A 370 9.99 51.35 40.24
C ILE A 370 9.86 50.05 39.40
N ILE A 371 8.65 49.59 39.17
CA ILE A 371 8.39 48.36 38.40
C ILE A 371 8.09 48.77 36.98
N ASP A 372 9.05 48.60 36.09
CA ASP A 372 8.85 48.80 34.67
C ASP A 372 8.38 47.46 34.05
N ALA A 373 7.24 47.50 33.40
CA ALA A 373 6.79 46.42 32.54
C ALA A 373 7.08 46.85 31.10
N LEU A 374 8.00 46.14 30.48
CA LEU A 374 8.40 46.35 29.09
C LEU A 374 7.69 45.31 28.22
N PHE A 375 7.08 45.76 27.14
CA PHE A 375 6.52 44.89 26.12
C PHE A 375 7.18 45.20 24.79
N GLY A 376 7.61 44.19 24.09
CA GLY A 376 8.24 44.34 22.78
C GLY A 376 7.89 43.19 21.83
N THR A 377 8.06 43.48 20.57
CA THR A 377 8.02 42.45 19.53
C THR A 377 9.43 41.95 19.26
N THR A 378 9.58 40.65 19.03
CA THR A 378 10.84 40.03 18.63
C THR A 378 10.69 39.44 17.25
N VAL A 379 11.70 39.64 16.41
CA VAL A 379 11.86 39.00 15.12
C VAL A 379 13.21 38.33 15.12
N GLN A 380 13.22 37.01 14.94
CA GLN A 380 14.44 36.26 14.84
C GLN A 380 14.49 35.60 13.45
N LEU A 381 15.50 35.98 12.67
CA LEU A 381 15.79 35.41 11.35
C LEU A 381 17.17 34.77 11.39
N THR A 382 17.24 33.49 11.01
CA THR A 382 18.52 32.83 10.81
C THR A 382 19.06 33.18 9.42
N LEU A 383 20.28 33.80 9.38
CA LEU A 383 20.93 34.18 8.13
C LEU A 383 21.77 33.00 7.60
N PRO A 384 21.53 32.52 6.37
CA PRO A 384 22.26 31.42 5.77
C PRO A 384 23.60 31.88 5.19
N LEU A 385 24.58 32.15 6.04
CA LEU A 385 25.89 32.66 5.61
C LEU A 385 26.80 31.53 5.10
N TRP A 386 26.86 30.41 5.77
CA TRP A 386 27.68 29.24 5.42
C TRP A 386 26.85 28.03 4.96
N ASP A 387 25.82 27.71 5.72
CA ASP A 387 24.88 26.68 5.35
C ASP A 387 23.66 27.32 4.65
N GLN A 388 23.64 27.17 3.33
CA GLN A 388 22.57 27.60 2.44
C GLN A 388 21.73 26.40 1.96
N ASN A 389 21.75 25.31 2.72
CA ASN A 389 21.09 24.04 2.38
C ASN A 389 21.62 23.38 1.09
N GLN A 390 22.80 23.81 0.61
CA GLN A 390 23.35 23.41 -0.69
C GLN A 390 23.57 21.90 -0.81
N ALA A 391 23.98 21.23 0.27
CA ALA A 391 24.16 19.77 0.28
C ALA A 391 22.83 19.01 0.18
N GLN A 392 21.78 19.50 0.83
CA GLN A 392 20.45 18.86 0.76
C GLN A 392 19.77 19.13 -0.59
N ILE A 393 19.96 20.30 -1.16
CA ILE A 393 19.52 20.64 -2.52
C ILE A 393 20.20 19.70 -3.53
N ALA A 394 21.53 19.56 -3.45
CA ALA A 394 22.25 18.62 -4.31
C ALA A 394 21.79 17.18 -4.15
N LYS A 395 21.58 16.73 -2.89
CA LYS A 395 21.04 15.39 -2.59
C LYS A 395 19.66 15.19 -3.21
N ALA A 396 18.75 16.15 -3.05
CA ALA A 396 17.40 16.08 -3.60
C ALA A 396 17.41 15.98 -5.14
N ASN A 397 18.29 16.75 -5.81
CA ASN A 397 18.48 16.66 -7.25
C ASN A 397 19.02 15.27 -7.67
N PHE A 398 20.00 14.70 -6.97
CA PHE A 398 20.50 13.35 -7.28
C PHE A 398 19.41 12.28 -7.07
N VAL A 399 18.57 12.41 -6.03
CA VAL A 399 17.43 11.50 -5.81
C VAL A 399 16.40 11.63 -6.92
N TYR A 400 16.10 12.84 -7.37
CA TYR A 400 15.21 13.08 -8.50
C TYR A 400 15.73 12.43 -9.79
N GLU A 401 17.01 12.64 -10.13
CA GLU A 401 17.65 12.01 -11.31
C GLU A 401 17.71 10.47 -11.18
N GLN A 402 17.96 9.94 -9.97
CA GLN A 402 17.91 8.51 -9.71
C GLN A 402 16.53 7.94 -10.03
N LEU A 403 15.46 8.56 -9.54
CA LEU A 403 14.09 8.09 -9.75
C LEU A 403 13.67 8.17 -11.22
N LEU A 404 14.16 9.16 -11.98
CA LEU A 404 13.96 9.20 -13.43
C LEU A 404 14.58 7.99 -14.11
N LYS A 405 15.79 7.58 -13.73
CA LYS A 405 16.45 6.39 -14.27
C LYS A 405 15.78 5.08 -13.83
N GLU A 406 15.32 5.01 -12.59
CA GLU A 406 14.53 3.87 -12.10
C GLU A 406 13.22 3.71 -12.87
N ARG A 407 12.56 4.82 -13.20
CA ARG A 407 11.35 4.84 -14.03
C ARG A 407 11.63 4.34 -15.46
N GLU A 408 12.71 4.81 -16.12
CA GLU A 408 13.14 4.32 -17.43
C GLU A 408 13.38 2.80 -17.39
N TYR A 409 14.15 2.32 -16.41
CA TYR A 409 14.42 0.90 -16.20
C TYR A 409 13.15 0.07 -15.97
N LEU A 410 12.18 0.63 -15.24
CA LEU A 410 10.88 -0.02 -15.03
C LEU A 410 10.13 -0.22 -16.35
N PHE A 411 10.14 0.75 -17.26
CA PHE A 411 9.52 0.61 -18.59
C PHE A 411 10.17 -0.51 -19.40
N ASP A 412 11.50 -0.62 -19.38
CA ASP A 412 12.22 -1.70 -20.05
C ASP A 412 11.84 -3.05 -19.45
N THR A 413 11.76 -3.13 -18.11
CA THR A 413 11.34 -4.34 -17.39
C THR A 413 9.90 -4.74 -17.74
N VAL A 414 8.97 -3.79 -17.74
CA VAL A 414 7.57 -4.03 -18.12
C VAL A 414 7.47 -4.57 -19.55
N THR A 415 8.23 -3.99 -20.47
CA THR A 415 8.27 -4.45 -21.87
C THR A 415 8.78 -5.90 -21.97
N ALA A 416 9.80 -6.24 -21.21
CA ALA A 416 10.34 -7.61 -21.15
C ALA A 416 9.33 -8.58 -20.52
N ASP A 417 8.70 -8.20 -19.39
CA ASP A 417 7.68 -9.00 -18.70
C ASP A 417 6.51 -9.33 -19.63
N ILE A 418 6.00 -8.35 -20.36
CA ILE A 418 4.89 -8.54 -21.31
C ILE A 418 5.28 -9.50 -22.42
N ARG A 419 6.44 -9.32 -23.05
CA ARG A 419 6.92 -10.22 -24.11
C ARG A 419 7.10 -11.65 -23.61
N GLN A 420 7.63 -11.81 -22.41
CA GLN A 420 7.77 -13.14 -21.78
C GLN A 420 6.41 -13.76 -21.47
N ALA A 421 5.48 -13.00 -20.87
CA ALA A 421 4.15 -13.49 -20.52
C ALA A 421 3.35 -13.87 -21.77
N SER A 422 3.39 -13.05 -22.84
CA SER A 422 2.70 -13.31 -24.10
C SER A 422 3.27 -14.56 -24.80
N ASN A 423 4.60 -14.71 -24.85
CA ASN A 423 5.24 -15.88 -25.43
C ASN A 423 4.87 -17.16 -24.66
N ASN A 424 4.89 -17.11 -23.32
CA ASN A 424 4.47 -18.23 -22.47
C ASN A 424 3.02 -18.62 -22.73
N ALA A 425 2.12 -17.62 -22.80
CA ALA A 425 0.69 -17.84 -23.06
C ALA A 425 0.45 -18.47 -24.43
N ARG A 426 1.07 -17.94 -25.50
CA ARG A 426 0.96 -18.50 -26.86
C ARG A 426 1.52 -19.92 -26.93
N THR A 427 2.64 -20.18 -26.23
CA THR A 427 3.26 -21.52 -26.21
C THR A 427 2.37 -22.51 -25.47
N ALA A 428 1.82 -22.13 -24.31
CA ALA A 428 0.92 -22.99 -23.52
C ALA A 428 -0.35 -23.35 -24.31
N GLN A 429 -0.93 -22.39 -25.05
CA GLN A 429 -2.08 -22.67 -25.93
C GLN A 429 -1.76 -23.65 -27.03
N LYS A 430 -0.63 -23.48 -27.74
CA LYS A 430 -0.19 -24.42 -28.78
C LYS A 430 0.07 -25.81 -28.20
N GLN A 431 0.67 -25.88 -27.03
CA GLN A 431 0.96 -27.13 -26.35
C GLN A 431 -0.32 -27.86 -25.95
N PHE A 432 -1.28 -27.18 -25.34
CA PHE A 432 -2.56 -27.75 -24.98
C PHE A 432 -3.32 -28.25 -26.22
N ALA A 433 -3.39 -27.44 -27.29
CA ALA A 433 -4.02 -27.83 -28.55
C ALA A 433 -3.36 -29.07 -29.19
N LEU A 434 -2.02 -29.24 -29.07
CA LEU A 434 -1.32 -30.41 -29.54
C LEU A 434 -1.70 -31.69 -28.75
N PHE A 435 -1.83 -31.58 -27.43
CA PHE A 435 -2.30 -32.69 -26.59
C PHE A 435 -3.71 -33.11 -26.95
N GLU A 436 -4.62 -32.16 -27.07
CA GLU A 436 -6.02 -32.43 -27.33
C GLU A 436 -6.27 -32.98 -28.74
N SER A 437 -5.61 -32.41 -29.76
CA SER A 437 -5.88 -32.77 -31.14
C SER A 437 -5.11 -33.98 -31.69
N LYS A 438 -3.97 -34.33 -31.08
CA LYS A 438 -3.07 -35.38 -31.63
C LYS A 438 -2.60 -36.38 -30.59
N ILE A 439 -2.05 -35.94 -29.45
CA ILE A 439 -1.35 -36.85 -28.53
C ILE A 439 -2.34 -37.74 -27.78
N LEU A 440 -3.41 -37.17 -27.21
CA LEU A 440 -4.41 -37.99 -26.50
C LEU A 440 -5.17 -38.97 -27.40
N PRO A 441 -5.65 -38.58 -28.62
CA PRO A 441 -6.27 -39.55 -29.54
C PRO A 441 -5.34 -40.69 -29.91
N GLN A 442 -4.06 -40.42 -30.20
CA GLN A 442 -3.08 -41.46 -30.52
C GLN A 442 -2.82 -42.39 -29.33
N ALA A 443 -2.69 -41.86 -28.13
CA ALA A 443 -2.50 -42.70 -26.93
C ALA A 443 -3.73 -43.56 -26.64
N GLN A 444 -4.94 -43.02 -26.90
CA GLN A 444 -6.20 -43.77 -26.78
C GLN A 444 -6.30 -44.92 -27.78
N GLU A 445 -5.88 -44.72 -29.02
CA GLU A 445 -5.80 -45.76 -30.05
C GLU A 445 -4.80 -46.87 -29.67
N ASN A 446 -3.64 -46.47 -29.18
CA ASN A 446 -2.57 -47.37 -28.76
C ASN A 446 -3.03 -48.29 -27.63
N ILE A 447 -3.65 -47.74 -26.57
CA ILE A 447 -4.15 -48.58 -25.44
C ILE A 447 -5.27 -49.53 -25.87
N GLN A 448 -6.21 -49.05 -26.70
CA GLN A 448 -7.30 -49.94 -27.21
C GLN A 448 -6.75 -51.08 -28.08
N THR A 449 -5.70 -50.83 -28.84
CA THR A 449 -5.04 -51.82 -29.68
C THR A 449 -4.27 -52.82 -28.81
N ALA A 450 -3.48 -52.36 -27.84
CA ALA A 450 -2.76 -53.21 -26.90
C ALA A 450 -3.71 -54.13 -26.09
N GLN A 451 -4.83 -53.57 -25.61
CA GLN A 451 -5.83 -54.31 -24.85
C GLN A 451 -6.44 -55.44 -25.68
N ARG A 452 -6.90 -55.13 -26.91
CA ARG A 452 -7.50 -56.15 -27.82
C ARG A 452 -6.51 -57.28 -28.14
N ARG A 453 -5.23 -56.95 -28.44
CA ARG A 453 -4.21 -57.97 -28.75
C ARG A 453 -3.87 -58.84 -27.53
N TYR A 454 -3.82 -58.23 -26.34
CA TYR A 454 -3.63 -58.98 -25.10
C TYR A 454 -4.81 -59.91 -24.80
N GLU A 455 -6.04 -59.43 -24.97
CA GLU A 455 -7.26 -60.25 -24.79
C GLU A 455 -7.30 -61.46 -25.76
N ASN A 456 -6.83 -61.29 -27.00
CA ASN A 456 -6.72 -62.35 -28.00
C ASN A 456 -5.53 -63.30 -27.78
N GLY A 457 -4.63 -63.02 -26.82
CA GLY A 457 -3.41 -63.81 -26.60
C GLY A 457 -2.32 -63.60 -27.63
N GLU A 458 -2.39 -62.51 -28.43
CA GLU A 458 -1.44 -62.19 -29.50
C GLU A 458 -0.21 -61.45 -28.95
N GLU A 459 -0.32 -60.80 -27.81
CA GLU A 459 0.73 -59.96 -27.21
C GLU A 459 0.91 -60.27 -25.72
N SER A 460 2.09 -59.91 -25.19
CA SER A 460 2.41 -60.09 -23.78
C SER A 460 1.74 -59.03 -22.91
N VAL A 461 1.55 -59.31 -21.63
CA VAL A 461 1.02 -58.37 -20.64
C VAL A 461 1.89 -57.11 -20.54
N LEU A 462 3.19 -57.20 -20.82
CA LEU A 462 4.12 -56.07 -20.75
C LEU A 462 3.72 -54.93 -21.71
N ILE A 463 3.29 -55.27 -22.95
CA ILE A 463 2.83 -54.28 -23.94
C ILE A 463 1.55 -53.60 -23.49
N LEU A 464 0.65 -54.31 -22.83
CA LEU A 464 -0.55 -53.72 -22.23
C LEU A 464 -0.16 -52.73 -21.09
N ILE A 465 0.77 -53.14 -20.20
CA ILE A 465 1.27 -52.30 -19.12
C ILE A 465 1.92 -51.00 -19.68
N GLU A 466 2.82 -51.14 -20.67
CA GLU A 466 3.46 -49.97 -21.31
C GLU A 466 2.46 -49.02 -21.96
N ALA A 467 1.41 -49.54 -22.62
CA ALA A 467 0.36 -48.72 -23.22
C ALA A 467 -0.50 -48.03 -22.17
N GLN A 468 -0.78 -48.68 -21.03
CA GLN A 468 -1.49 -48.08 -19.88
C GLN A 468 -0.68 -46.97 -19.24
N ASP A 469 0.61 -47.20 -18.97
CA ASP A 469 1.50 -46.19 -18.39
C ASP A 469 1.67 -45.00 -19.33
N ALA A 470 1.86 -45.24 -20.64
CA ALA A 470 1.93 -44.17 -21.64
C ALA A 470 0.65 -43.33 -21.64
N MET A 471 -0.54 -43.95 -21.63
CA MET A 471 -1.83 -43.26 -21.59
C MET A 471 -2.00 -42.43 -20.30
N PHE A 472 -1.62 -43.00 -19.15
CA PHE A 472 -1.65 -42.30 -17.87
C PHE A 472 -0.75 -41.06 -17.88
N VAL A 473 0.49 -41.19 -18.38
CA VAL A 473 1.45 -40.07 -18.52
C VAL A 473 0.87 -39.01 -19.45
N GLN A 474 0.30 -39.36 -20.61
CA GLN A 474 -0.28 -38.40 -21.55
C GLN A 474 -1.49 -37.66 -20.99
N LYS A 475 -2.37 -38.32 -20.25
CA LYS A 475 -3.50 -37.69 -19.55
C LYS A 475 -3.03 -36.68 -18.51
N ARG A 476 -1.99 -37.01 -17.73
CA ARG A 476 -1.40 -36.08 -16.77
C ARG A 476 -0.79 -34.85 -17.46
N GLN A 477 0.03 -35.07 -18.51
CA GLN A 477 0.67 -34.00 -19.26
C GLN A 477 -0.36 -33.10 -19.97
N SER A 478 -1.48 -33.65 -20.44
CA SER A 478 -2.59 -32.84 -20.98
C SER A 478 -3.24 -31.96 -19.91
N ALA A 479 -3.45 -32.49 -18.70
CA ALA A 479 -3.93 -31.71 -17.58
C ALA A 479 -2.92 -30.62 -17.16
N ASP A 480 -1.63 -30.92 -17.21
CA ASP A 480 -0.55 -29.96 -16.95
C ASP A 480 -0.53 -28.84 -18.01
N ALA A 481 -0.74 -29.18 -19.29
CA ALA A 481 -0.82 -28.21 -20.39
C ALA A 481 -2.04 -27.28 -20.25
N LEU A 482 -3.21 -27.82 -19.88
CA LEU A 482 -4.40 -27.01 -19.62
C LEU A 482 -4.19 -26.07 -18.44
N ARG A 483 -3.64 -26.56 -17.33
CA ARG A 483 -3.26 -25.72 -16.19
C ARG A 483 -2.31 -24.60 -16.62
N SER A 484 -1.26 -24.96 -17.38
CA SER A 484 -0.29 -23.98 -17.88
C SER A 484 -0.96 -22.88 -18.71
N MET A 485 -1.92 -23.23 -19.57
CA MET A 485 -2.67 -22.28 -20.39
C MET A 485 -3.49 -21.32 -19.52
N LEU A 486 -4.19 -21.80 -18.50
CA LEU A 486 -5.02 -20.99 -17.61
C LEU A 486 -4.18 -20.09 -16.70
N VAL A 487 -3.09 -20.60 -16.12
CA VAL A 487 -2.19 -19.84 -15.25
C VAL A 487 -1.39 -18.78 -16.03
N THR A 488 -0.97 -19.09 -17.28
CA THR A 488 -0.28 -18.08 -18.11
C THR A 488 -1.21 -16.98 -18.54
N ARG A 489 -2.52 -17.24 -18.73
CA ARG A 489 -3.54 -16.20 -18.93
C ARG A 489 -3.63 -15.28 -17.73
N ALA A 490 -3.78 -15.81 -16.52
CA ALA A 490 -3.81 -15.01 -15.29
C ALA A 490 -2.54 -14.17 -15.11
N SER A 491 -1.37 -14.77 -15.44
CA SER A 491 -0.09 -14.07 -15.39
C SER A 491 0.00 -12.93 -16.41
N LEU A 492 -0.52 -13.14 -17.64
CA LEU A 492 -0.57 -12.11 -18.68
C LEU A 492 -1.52 -10.98 -18.28
N THR A 493 -2.70 -11.30 -17.74
CA THR A 493 -3.66 -10.31 -17.21
C THR A 493 -3.01 -9.45 -16.13
N ARG A 494 -2.29 -10.07 -15.20
CA ARG A 494 -1.52 -9.34 -14.19
C ARG A 494 -0.44 -8.46 -14.80
N ALA A 495 0.32 -8.97 -15.77
CA ALA A 495 1.38 -8.21 -16.46
C ALA A 495 0.84 -6.99 -17.19
N CYS A 496 -0.41 -7.03 -17.68
CA CYS A 496 -1.13 -5.90 -18.27
C CYS A 496 -1.77 -4.95 -17.24
N GLY A 497 -1.57 -5.17 -15.93
CA GLY A 497 -2.14 -4.32 -14.88
C GLY A 497 -3.58 -4.67 -14.51
N GLY A 498 -3.99 -5.95 -14.68
CA GLY A 498 -5.28 -6.48 -14.23
C GLY A 498 -6.37 -6.54 -15.31
N LYS A 499 -6.13 -6.02 -16.51
CA LYS A 499 -7.09 -6.09 -17.62
C LYS A 499 -6.36 -6.36 -18.93
N LEU A 500 -6.87 -7.31 -19.72
CA LEU A 500 -6.39 -7.54 -21.10
C LEU A 500 -7.04 -6.54 -22.06
N PRO A 501 -6.40 -6.23 -23.20
CA PRO A 501 -7.03 -5.43 -24.25
C PRO A 501 -8.26 -6.17 -24.81
N ASP A 502 -9.32 -5.42 -25.12
CA ASP A 502 -10.53 -5.97 -25.73
C ASP A 502 -10.20 -6.60 -27.09
N ALA A 503 -10.60 -7.85 -27.31
CA ALA A 503 -10.34 -8.59 -28.55
C ALA A 503 -10.93 -7.92 -29.80
N SER A 504 -11.79 -6.91 -29.65
CA SER A 504 -12.43 -6.15 -30.73
C SER A 504 -11.53 -5.10 -31.39
N MET A 505 -10.39 -4.73 -30.78
CA MET A 505 -9.52 -3.69 -31.34
C MET A 505 -8.52 -4.19 -32.39
N SER A 506 -8.23 -5.52 -32.46
CA SER A 506 -7.24 -6.06 -33.40
C SER A 506 -7.78 -6.36 -34.81
N GLY A 507 -9.10 -6.36 -34.99
CA GLY A 507 -9.74 -6.65 -36.30
C GLY A 507 -9.85 -5.45 -37.28
N ALA A 508 -9.60 -4.23 -36.79
CA ALA A 508 -9.79 -3.03 -37.60
C ALA A 508 -8.55 -2.61 -38.43
N ALA A 509 -7.35 -3.12 -38.06
CA ALA A 509 -6.12 -2.74 -38.77
C ALA A 509 -5.79 -3.62 -39.98
N ASP A 510 -6.20 -4.90 -39.97
CA ASP A 510 -5.89 -5.81 -41.08
C ASP A 510 -6.88 -5.75 -42.26
N SER A 511 -8.10 -5.27 -42.06
CA SER A 511 -9.07 -5.13 -43.14
C SER A 511 -8.77 -3.95 -44.12
N ASN A 512 -7.88 -3.02 -43.75
CA ASN A 512 -7.48 -1.89 -44.57
C ASN A 512 -6.18 -2.12 -45.39
N SER A 513 -5.43 -3.19 -45.15
CA SER A 513 -4.22 -3.51 -45.91
C SER A 513 -4.49 -4.42 -47.11
N GLU A 514 -5.53 -5.25 -47.08
CA GLU A 514 -5.87 -6.13 -48.21
C GLU A 514 -6.68 -5.43 -49.32
N MET A 515 -7.26 -4.25 -49.06
CA MET A 515 -8.06 -3.53 -50.08
C MET A 515 -7.25 -2.56 -50.95
N LYS A 516 -5.91 -2.49 -50.78
CA LYS A 516 -5.02 -1.62 -51.58
C LYS A 516 -4.13 -2.32 -52.61
N VAL A 517 -4.18 -3.65 -52.74
CA VAL A 517 -3.31 -4.40 -53.70
C VAL A 517 -4.04 -4.86 -54.97
N THR A 518 -5.34 -4.64 -55.12
CA THR A 518 -6.10 -5.09 -56.31
C THR A 518 -6.55 -3.96 -57.25
N ALA A 519 -5.90 -2.81 -57.25
CA ALA A 519 -6.20 -1.72 -58.19
C ALA A 519 -4.94 -1.19 -58.89
N THR A 520 -4.11 -2.06 -59.50
CA THR A 520 -3.20 -1.69 -60.61
C THR A 520 -2.67 -2.99 -61.27
N ASN A 521 -3.43 -3.49 -62.23
CA ASN A 521 -2.93 -4.07 -63.50
C ASN A 521 -4.10 -4.14 -64.49
#